data_3b5eeba67818c0dc6e37d839c3006033
#
_entry.id   3b5eeba67818c0dc6e37d839c3006033
#
_cell.length_a   1.000
_cell.length_b   1.000
_cell.length_c   1.000
_cell.angle_alpha   90.00
_cell.angle_beta   90.00
_cell.angle_gamma   90.00
#
_symmetry.space_group_name_H-M   'P 1'
#
loop_
_entity.id
_entity.type
_entity.pdbx_description
1 polymer ?
#
loop_
_entity_poly.entity_id
_entity_poly.type
_entity_poly.pdbx_seq_one_letter_code
_entity_poly.pdbx_strand_id
1 'polypeptide(L)'
;MAHPRAGQPAEPADLVDVPRLVTAYYAEHPDPDDPAQQVSFGTSGHRGSSLRNAFNSDHILAVTQALCDYRRQQGLTGPLFLARDTHALSAPAEADALEVLAGNGVTVLRDSRDGYTPTPALSHAVLTHNRGRTDGLADGIVITPSHNPPDDGGFKYNPTNGGPADTDVTKWIQDRANAILAAGLKEVRRIPYARARAADTTGTYDFLAGYVDDLPSVLDIDAIRDAGVRIGADPLGGASVAYWGEIAQRHRLDLTVINPLVDPTWRFMTLDGDGKIRMDCSSPNAMASLIAARDRFQVSTGNDADADRHGIVTPDGGLMNPNHYLAVAIGHLFRTRSQWGPAAAVGKTLVSSSMIDRIAADLGRPLLEVPVGFKWFVPGLLDGTVGFGGEESAGASFLRRDGSTWTTDKDGILLCLLAAEIIASTGRTPSEHYAALTERFGAPAYARIDAPASREQKAVLGRLSPDQVTATELAGEPITATLTSAPGNGASIGGLKVTTESGWFAARPSGTEDVYKIYAESFQGPEHLARIQQEAKSLVDEVLG
;
A
#
# COMPACT_ATOMS: atom_id res chain seq x y z
N MET A 1 -6.67 9.22 -21.85
CA MET A 1 -7.99 8.58 -22.15
C MET A 1 -7.90 7.14 -21.70
N ALA A 2 -8.98 6.60 -21.10
CA ALA A 2 -9.00 5.19 -20.73
C ALA A 2 -8.91 4.28 -21.98
N HIS A 3 -8.32 3.10 -21.78
CA HIS A 3 -8.21 2.10 -22.85
C HIS A 3 -9.61 1.67 -23.33
N PRO A 4 -9.85 1.44 -24.65
CA PRO A 4 -11.19 1.09 -25.15
C PRO A 4 -11.81 -0.17 -24.54
N ARG A 5 -10.98 -1.09 -24.04
CA ARG A 5 -11.42 -2.33 -23.36
C ARG A 5 -11.39 -2.25 -21.83
N ALA A 6 -11.22 -1.05 -21.24
CA ALA A 6 -11.26 -0.90 -19.79
C ALA A 6 -12.60 -1.40 -19.22
N GLY A 7 -12.57 -2.20 -18.16
CA GLY A 7 -13.73 -2.83 -17.53
C GLY A 7 -14.27 -4.06 -18.26
N GLN A 8 -13.69 -4.46 -19.40
CA GLN A 8 -14.06 -5.69 -20.11
C GLN A 8 -13.25 -6.89 -19.58
N PRO A 9 -13.79 -8.11 -19.58
CA PRO A 9 -13.05 -9.31 -19.20
C PRO A 9 -11.77 -9.49 -20.02
N ALA A 10 -10.73 -10.01 -19.36
CA ALA A 10 -9.48 -10.35 -20.02
C ALA A 10 -9.69 -11.47 -21.05
N GLU A 11 -9.04 -11.35 -22.20
CA GLU A 11 -9.00 -12.35 -23.27
C GLU A 11 -7.66 -13.12 -23.26
N PRO A 12 -7.55 -14.27 -23.91
CA PRO A 12 -6.30 -15.03 -23.94
C PRO A 12 -5.06 -14.25 -24.38
N ALA A 13 -5.23 -13.22 -25.22
CA ALA A 13 -4.13 -12.36 -25.69
C ALA A 13 -3.64 -11.36 -24.61
N ASP A 14 -4.45 -11.10 -23.59
CA ASP A 14 -4.10 -10.20 -22.48
C ASP A 14 -3.34 -10.93 -21.36
N LEU A 15 -3.35 -12.28 -21.40
CA LEU A 15 -2.78 -13.09 -20.32
C LEU A 15 -1.27 -13.20 -20.46
N VAL A 16 -0.59 -13.14 -19.32
CA VAL A 16 0.86 -13.40 -19.26
C VAL A 16 1.17 -14.86 -19.58
N ASP A 17 2.18 -15.08 -20.41
CA ASP A 17 2.78 -16.41 -20.62
C ASP A 17 3.71 -16.75 -19.43
N VAL A 18 3.15 -17.41 -18.42
CA VAL A 18 3.87 -17.76 -17.18
C VAL A 18 5.12 -18.60 -17.44
N PRO A 19 5.10 -19.66 -18.29
CA PRO A 19 6.32 -20.38 -18.64
C PRO A 19 7.43 -19.49 -19.23
N ARG A 20 7.09 -18.59 -20.15
CA ARG A 20 8.05 -17.63 -20.71
C ARG A 20 8.58 -16.65 -19.65
N LEU A 21 7.68 -16.13 -18.81
CA LEU A 21 8.03 -15.21 -17.71
C LEU A 21 9.03 -15.83 -16.74
N VAL A 22 8.77 -17.07 -16.29
CA VAL A 22 9.66 -17.81 -15.38
C VAL A 22 10.96 -18.24 -16.05
N THR A 23 10.91 -18.59 -17.36
CA THR A 23 12.12 -18.88 -18.12
C THR A 23 13.02 -17.65 -18.21
N ALA A 24 12.47 -16.49 -18.56
CA ALA A 24 13.23 -15.23 -18.59
C ALA A 24 13.81 -14.86 -17.22
N TYR A 25 13.09 -15.13 -16.13
CA TYR A 25 13.57 -14.87 -14.77
C TYR A 25 14.90 -15.56 -14.47
N TYR A 26 15.12 -16.79 -14.95
CA TYR A 26 16.34 -17.54 -14.71
C TYR A 26 17.37 -17.46 -15.84
N ALA A 27 16.94 -17.25 -17.08
CA ALA A 27 17.81 -17.36 -18.25
C ALA A 27 18.29 -16.01 -18.80
N GLU A 28 17.60 -14.93 -18.49
CA GLU A 28 17.97 -13.58 -18.92
C GLU A 28 18.62 -12.83 -17.76
N HIS A 29 19.66 -12.03 -18.08
CA HIS A 29 20.46 -11.33 -17.09
C HIS A 29 20.37 -9.82 -17.33
N PRO A 30 20.27 -9.00 -16.26
CA PRO A 30 20.23 -7.55 -16.39
C PRO A 30 21.60 -7.01 -16.85
N ASP A 31 21.57 -5.97 -17.67
CA ASP A 31 22.73 -5.14 -17.96
C ASP A 31 22.91 -4.14 -16.78
N PRO A 32 24.00 -4.26 -15.99
CA PRO A 32 24.22 -3.38 -14.84
C PRO A 32 24.50 -1.91 -15.24
N ASP A 33 24.84 -1.65 -16.50
CA ASP A 33 25.09 -0.31 -17.01
C ASP A 33 23.81 0.37 -17.52
N ASP A 34 22.71 -0.40 -17.70
CA ASP A 34 21.40 0.16 -18.05
C ASP A 34 20.59 0.51 -16.78
N PRO A 35 20.33 1.80 -16.50
CA PRO A 35 19.55 2.21 -15.33
C PRO A 35 18.15 1.62 -15.24
N ALA A 36 17.54 1.22 -16.38
CA ALA A 36 16.21 0.59 -16.41
C ALA A 36 16.24 -0.87 -15.94
N GLN A 37 17.41 -1.47 -15.91
CA GLN A 37 17.65 -2.84 -15.50
C GLN A 37 18.38 -2.94 -14.15
N GLN A 38 18.58 -1.84 -13.45
CA GLN A 38 19.17 -1.82 -12.11
C GLN A 38 18.11 -2.07 -11.02
N VAL A 39 18.55 -2.51 -9.84
CA VAL A 39 17.72 -2.50 -8.65
C VAL A 39 17.35 -1.06 -8.33
N SER A 40 16.04 -0.78 -8.25
CA SER A 40 15.52 0.53 -7.91
C SER A 40 14.36 0.36 -6.93
N PHE A 41 14.54 0.87 -5.70
CA PHE A 41 13.47 0.92 -4.71
C PHE A 41 12.63 2.16 -4.96
N GLY A 42 11.38 1.94 -5.38
CA GLY A 42 10.37 3.00 -5.46
C GLY A 42 9.83 3.38 -4.08
N THR A 43 8.55 3.71 -4.00
CA THR A 43 7.91 4.12 -2.73
C THR A 43 7.92 3.01 -1.67
N SER A 44 7.87 1.74 -2.08
CA SER A 44 7.72 0.61 -1.14
C SER A 44 8.37 -0.69 -1.62
N GLY A 45 9.45 -0.65 -2.41
CA GLY A 45 10.15 -1.85 -2.85
C GLY A 45 10.67 -1.77 -4.29
N HIS A 46 11.51 -2.72 -4.65
CA HIS A 46 11.95 -2.94 -6.03
C HIS A 46 10.88 -3.72 -6.79
N ARG A 47 10.51 -3.29 -7.98
CA ARG A 47 9.49 -3.93 -8.83
C ARG A 47 9.91 -3.92 -10.29
N GLY A 48 9.50 -4.93 -11.04
CA GLY A 48 9.76 -5.02 -12.47
C GLY A 48 9.32 -6.35 -13.05
N SER A 49 9.56 -6.54 -14.35
CA SER A 49 9.27 -7.79 -15.05
C SER A 49 10.56 -8.43 -15.53
N SER A 50 10.62 -9.76 -15.48
CA SER A 50 11.73 -10.53 -16.06
C SER A 50 11.82 -10.37 -17.57
N LEU A 51 10.69 -10.14 -18.24
CA LEU A 51 10.64 -9.88 -19.69
C LEU A 51 11.27 -8.54 -20.10
N ARG A 52 11.57 -7.68 -19.16
CA ARG A 52 12.26 -6.39 -19.35
C ARG A 52 13.61 -6.33 -18.65
N ASN A 53 14.13 -7.46 -18.17
CA ASN A 53 15.34 -7.56 -17.36
C ASN A 53 15.36 -6.62 -16.15
N ALA A 54 14.20 -6.39 -15.54
CA ALA A 54 14.03 -5.51 -14.37
C ALA A 54 13.64 -6.26 -13.10
N PHE A 55 13.42 -7.58 -13.17
CA PHE A 55 13.17 -8.45 -12.02
C PHE A 55 13.54 -9.90 -12.37
N ASN A 56 14.80 -10.24 -12.29
CA ASN A 56 15.38 -11.56 -12.62
C ASN A 56 16.02 -12.17 -11.36
N SER A 57 16.43 -13.43 -11.45
CA SER A 57 17.16 -14.13 -10.37
C SER A 57 18.36 -13.32 -9.87
N ASP A 58 19.13 -12.71 -10.77
CA ASP A 58 20.31 -11.90 -10.41
C ASP A 58 19.95 -10.72 -9.50
N HIS A 59 18.81 -10.04 -9.74
CA HIS A 59 18.34 -8.97 -8.87
C HIS A 59 18.02 -9.49 -7.47
N ILE A 60 17.34 -10.62 -7.36
CA ILE A 60 16.95 -11.19 -6.07
C ILE A 60 18.16 -11.70 -5.29
N LEU A 61 19.11 -12.33 -5.98
CA LEU A 61 20.37 -12.73 -5.37
C LEU A 61 21.14 -11.52 -4.83
N ALA A 62 21.25 -10.45 -5.64
CA ALA A 62 21.98 -9.24 -5.27
C ALA A 62 21.30 -8.48 -4.13
N VAL A 63 19.97 -8.24 -4.21
CA VAL A 63 19.24 -7.47 -3.18
C VAL A 63 19.17 -8.23 -1.86
N THR A 64 19.03 -9.56 -1.90
CA THR A 64 19.03 -10.38 -0.68
C THR A 64 20.41 -10.42 -0.03
N GLN A 65 21.49 -10.51 -0.82
CA GLN A 65 22.85 -10.40 -0.28
C GLN A 65 23.11 -9.02 0.32
N ALA A 66 22.68 -7.95 -0.37
CA ALA A 66 22.78 -6.59 0.16
C ALA A 66 22.04 -6.45 1.50
N LEU A 67 20.83 -7.05 1.62
CA LEU A 67 20.10 -7.07 2.87
C LEU A 67 20.82 -7.86 3.98
N CYS A 68 21.44 -9.00 3.66
CA CYS A 68 22.27 -9.74 4.62
C CYS A 68 23.45 -8.90 5.11
N ASP A 69 24.10 -8.13 4.21
CA ASP A 69 25.17 -7.22 4.55
C ASP A 69 24.68 -6.08 5.45
N TYR A 70 23.52 -5.49 5.13
CA TYR A 70 22.85 -4.46 5.94
C TYR A 70 22.53 -4.98 7.34
N ARG A 71 21.86 -6.15 7.46
CA ARG A 71 21.55 -6.78 8.75
C ARG A 71 22.80 -6.97 9.61
N ARG A 72 23.91 -7.42 9.01
CA ARG A 72 25.20 -7.59 9.70
C ARG A 72 25.75 -6.26 10.19
N GLN A 73 25.69 -5.22 9.36
CA GLN A 73 26.13 -3.87 9.73
C GLN A 73 25.30 -3.29 10.88
N GLN A 74 23.99 -3.56 10.89
CA GLN A 74 23.08 -3.10 11.95
C GLN A 74 23.07 -4.01 13.20
N GLY A 75 23.80 -5.12 13.19
CA GLY A 75 23.81 -6.07 14.30
C GLY A 75 22.48 -6.81 14.50
N LEU A 76 21.68 -6.97 13.44
CA LEU A 76 20.39 -7.68 13.51
C LEU A 76 20.63 -9.19 13.55
N THR A 77 20.31 -9.80 14.68
CA THR A 77 20.54 -11.24 14.95
C THR A 77 19.24 -12.04 15.09
N GLY A 78 18.10 -11.39 15.14
CA GLY A 78 16.80 -12.05 15.22
C GLY A 78 16.37 -12.74 13.92
N PRO A 79 15.25 -13.45 13.94
CA PRO A 79 14.75 -14.13 12.73
C PRO A 79 14.27 -13.12 11.68
N LEU A 80 14.37 -13.53 10.41
CA LEU A 80 13.76 -12.83 9.29
C LEU A 80 12.50 -13.57 8.88
N PHE A 81 11.36 -12.91 8.86
CA PHE A 81 10.11 -13.42 8.31
C PHE A 81 10.11 -13.27 6.79
N LEU A 82 9.85 -14.36 6.07
CA LEU A 82 9.83 -14.38 4.60
C LEU A 82 8.43 -14.73 4.10
N ALA A 83 7.80 -13.80 3.41
CA ALA A 83 6.46 -13.90 2.88
C ALA A 83 6.43 -13.69 1.35
N ARG A 84 5.41 -14.22 0.68
CA ARG A 84 5.15 -14.01 -0.74
C ARG A 84 3.66 -13.85 -1.02
N ASP A 85 3.35 -13.16 -2.11
CA ASP A 85 2.02 -13.08 -2.70
C ASP A 85 1.81 -14.13 -3.82
N THR A 86 0.75 -13.94 -4.60
CA THR A 86 0.28 -14.88 -5.63
C THR A 86 0.83 -14.63 -7.03
N HIS A 87 1.70 -13.61 -7.24
CA HIS A 87 2.32 -13.36 -8.54
C HIS A 87 3.23 -14.52 -8.97
N ALA A 88 3.28 -14.77 -10.27
CA ALA A 88 4.05 -15.88 -10.84
C ALA A 88 5.54 -15.84 -10.48
N LEU A 89 6.13 -14.64 -10.39
CA LEU A 89 7.54 -14.44 -10.03
C LEU A 89 7.80 -14.51 -8.52
N SER A 90 6.77 -14.52 -7.67
CA SER A 90 6.96 -14.48 -6.22
C SER A 90 7.54 -15.79 -5.66
N ALA A 91 7.12 -16.93 -6.18
CA ALA A 91 7.66 -18.24 -5.74
C ALA A 91 9.14 -18.44 -6.14
N PRO A 92 9.57 -18.20 -7.40
CA PRO A 92 10.99 -18.27 -7.75
C PRO A 92 11.84 -17.26 -6.99
N ALA A 93 11.35 -16.04 -6.75
CA ALA A 93 12.08 -15.03 -5.99
C ALA A 93 12.20 -15.39 -4.49
N GLU A 94 11.17 -15.99 -3.87
CA GLU A 94 11.27 -16.54 -2.52
C GLU A 94 12.33 -17.64 -2.43
N ALA A 95 12.42 -18.50 -3.45
CA ALA A 95 13.41 -19.58 -3.48
C ALA A 95 14.85 -19.04 -3.53
N ASP A 96 15.13 -18.08 -4.43
CA ASP A 96 16.44 -17.43 -4.53
C ASP A 96 16.80 -16.65 -3.25
N ALA A 97 15.83 -15.93 -2.68
CA ALA A 97 16.03 -15.22 -1.40
C ALA A 97 16.37 -16.20 -0.27
N LEU A 98 15.68 -17.33 -0.17
CA LEU A 98 15.96 -18.35 0.85
C LEU A 98 17.36 -18.96 0.69
N GLU A 99 17.81 -19.23 -0.56
CA GLU A 99 19.16 -19.72 -0.83
C GLU A 99 20.23 -18.79 -0.28
N VAL A 100 20.06 -17.48 -0.49
CA VAL A 100 21.02 -16.45 -0.04
C VAL A 100 20.95 -16.27 1.48
N LEU A 101 19.75 -16.18 2.05
CA LEU A 101 19.55 -16.03 3.50
C LEU A 101 20.19 -17.21 4.26
N ALA A 102 19.90 -18.44 3.84
CA ALA A 102 20.47 -19.64 4.44
C ALA A 102 22.01 -19.71 4.23
N GLY A 103 22.51 -19.31 3.05
CA GLY A 103 23.94 -19.22 2.75
C GLY A 103 24.70 -18.19 3.59
N ASN A 104 24.01 -17.20 4.12
CA ASN A 104 24.52 -16.19 5.06
C ASN A 104 24.26 -16.53 6.54
N GLY A 105 23.64 -17.68 6.84
CA GLY A 105 23.33 -18.11 8.21
C GLY A 105 22.23 -17.32 8.90
N VAL A 106 21.36 -16.65 8.12
CA VAL A 106 20.20 -15.93 8.66
C VAL A 106 19.13 -16.93 9.07
N THR A 107 18.59 -16.80 10.28
CA THR A 107 17.40 -17.55 10.70
C THR A 107 16.19 -17.02 9.96
N VAL A 108 15.52 -17.89 9.19
CA VAL A 108 14.35 -17.53 8.37
C VAL A 108 13.11 -18.25 8.88
N LEU A 109 11.99 -17.52 8.99
CA LEU A 109 10.68 -18.08 9.30
C LEU A 109 9.74 -17.87 8.10
N ARG A 110 9.34 -18.99 7.47
CA ARG A 110 8.43 -19.03 6.32
C ARG A 110 7.04 -19.46 6.76
N ASP A 111 6.05 -19.26 5.89
CA ASP A 111 4.71 -19.76 6.17
C ASP A 111 4.67 -21.28 6.39
N SER A 112 4.09 -21.70 7.51
CA SER A 112 3.99 -23.10 7.90
C SER A 112 3.11 -23.94 6.99
N ARG A 113 2.24 -23.28 6.20
CA ARG A 113 1.32 -23.89 5.24
C ARG A 113 1.89 -23.92 3.81
N ASP A 114 3.11 -23.38 3.62
CA ASP A 114 3.75 -23.17 2.30
C ASP A 114 2.86 -22.35 1.33
N GLY A 115 2.03 -21.47 1.90
CA GLY A 115 1.01 -20.68 1.24
C GLY A 115 1.47 -19.27 0.88
N TYR A 116 0.50 -18.36 0.85
CA TYR A 116 0.69 -16.94 0.59
C TYR A 116 0.43 -16.14 1.86
N THR A 117 1.19 -15.05 2.05
CA THR A 117 1.11 -14.23 3.26
C THR A 117 0.92 -12.76 2.89
N PRO A 118 -0.20 -12.14 3.31
CA PRO A 118 -0.42 -10.71 3.18
C PRO A 118 0.68 -9.86 3.83
N THR A 119 0.99 -8.71 3.24
CA THR A 119 1.91 -7.72 3.82
C THR A 119 1.57 -7.38 5.28
N PRO A 120 0.29 -7.09 5.65
CA PRO A 120 -0.05 -6.82 7.06
C PRO A 120 0.18 -8.00 8.00
N ALA A 121 0.02 -9.25 7.54
CA ALA A 121 0.26 -10.41 8.38
C ALA A 121 1.77 -10.57 8.72
N LEU A 122 2.65 -10.22 7.78
CA LEU A 122 4.09 -10.16 8.07
C LEU A 122 4.41 -9.02 9.04
N SER A 123 3.88 -7.82 8.82
CA SER A 123 4.05 -6.68 9.75
C SER A 123 3.62 -7.06 11.17
N HIS A 124 2.45 -7.69 11.31
CA HIS A 124 1.94 -8.19 12.58
C HIS A 124 2.87 -9.22 13.22
N ALA A 125 3.42 -10.16 12.45
CA ALA A 125 4.36 -11.18 12.97
C ALA A 125 5.66 -10.55 13.48
N VAL A 126 6.25 -9.60 12.73
CA VAL A 126 7.44 -8.85 13.15
C VAL A 126 7.19 -8.13 14.46
N LEU A 127 6.11 -7.37 14.56
CA LEU A 127 5.75 -6.60 15.76
C LEU A 127 5.43 -7.49 16.95
N THR A 128 4.73 -8.62 16.72
CA THR A 128 4.42 -9.59 17.77
C THR A 128 5.70 -10.23 18.33
N HIS A 129 6.65 -10.60 17.45
CA HIS A 129 7.94 -11.12 17.89
C HIS A 129 8.73 -10.07 18.68
N ASN A 130 8.74 -8.81 18.22
CA ASN A 130 9.57 -7.74 18.78
C ASN A 130 9.00 -7.13 20.07
N ARG A 131 7.73 -7.41 20.39
CA ARG A 131 7.06 -6.83 21.58
C ARG A 131 7.82 -7.12 22.86
N GLY A 132 8.28 -6.07 23.53
CA GLY A 132 9.02 -6.13 24.78
C GLY A 132 10.46 -6.65 24.67
N ARG A 133 10.99 -6.81 23.44
CA ARG A 133 12.38 -7.21 23.19
C ARG A 133 13.25 -5.99 22.91
N THR A 134 14.51 -6.09 23.30
CA THR A 134 15.56 -5.10 23.02
C THR A 134 16.68 -5.69 22.15
N ASP A 135 16.74 -7.02 22.06
CA ASP A 135 17.72 -7.79 21.27
C ASP A 135 17.02 -8.93 20.52
N GLY A 136 17.72 -9.51 19.55
CA GLY A 136 17.16 -10.57 18.71
C GLY A 136 15.90 -10.13 17.96
N LEU A 137 15.84 -8.85 17.57
CA LEU A 137 14.68 -8.27 16.89
C LEU A 137 14.52 -8.87 15.49
N ALA A 138 13.30 -9.22 15.17
CA ALA A 138 12.91 -9.72 13.85
C ALA A 138 12.68 -8.57 12.85
N ASP A 139 12.88 -8.87 11.59
CA ASP A 139 12.52 -8.06 10.42
C ASP A 139 11.90 -8.96 9.35
N GLY A 140 11.57 -8.44 8.16
CA GLY A 140 10.91 -9.25 7.16
C GLY A 140 11.11 -8.83 5.72
N ILE A 141 10.91 -9.80 4.82
CA ILE A 141 10.81 -9.61 3.37
C ILE A 141 9.43 -10.03 2.92
N VAL A 142 8.78 -9.19 2.11
CA VAL A 142 7.57 -9.56 1.36
C VAL A 142 7.88 -9.55 -0.13
N ILE A 143 7.78 -10.72 -0.76
CA ILE A 143 7.93 -10.86 -2.21
C ILE A 143 6.59 -10.57 -2.86
N THR A 144 6.43 -9.34 -3.37
CA THR A 144 5.18 -8.84 -3.96
C THR A 144 5.40 -7.58 -4.77
N PRO A 145 4.79 -7.44 -5.95
CA PRO A 145 4.66 -6.16 -6.65
C PRO A 145 3.36 -5.42 -6.31
N SER A 146 2.60 -5.83 -5.25
CA SER A 146 1.29 -5.28 -4.85
C SER A 146 0.24 -5.46 -5.97
N HIS A 147 -0.43 -4.41 -6.40
CA HIS A 147 -1.47 -4.42 -7.45
C HIS A 147 -0.95 -4.33 -8.90
N ASN A 148 0.34 -4.49 -9.11
CA ASN A 148 0.95 -4.43 -10.45
C ASN A 148 0.45 -5.57 -11.35
N PRO A 149 0.63 -5.46 -12.69
CA PRO A 149 0.23 -6.52 -13.61
C PRO A 149 0.86 -7.88 -13.32
N PRO A 150 0.24 -8.98 -13.81
CA PRO A 150 0.68 -10.35 -13.57
C PRO A 150 2.12 -10.68 -14.02
N ASP A 151 2.69 -9.90 -14.94
CA ASP A 151 4.06 -10.06 -15.44
C ASP A 151 5.13 -9.38 -14.58
N ASP A 152 4.73 -8.66 -13.53
CA ASP A 152 5.66 -8.03 -12.59
C ASP A 152 5.97 -8.95 -11.39
N GLY A 153 7.14 -8.74 -10.81
CA GLY A 153 7.54 -9.22 -9.51
C GLY A 153 7.94 -8.04 -8.62
N GLY A 154 8.07 -8.28 -7.31
CA GLY A 154 8.47 -7.24 -6.37
C GLY A 154 9.15 -7.79 -5.13
N PHE A 155 9.98 -6.95 -4.50
CA PHE A 155 10.72 -7.25 -3.29
C PHE A 155 10.61 -6.05 -2.34
N LYS A 156 9.96 -6.25 -1.19
CA LYS A 156 9.80 -5.25 -0.12
C LYS A 156 10.59 -5.68 1.11
N TYR A 157 11.13 -4.72 1.85
CA TYR A 157 11.79 -4.95 3.13
C TYR A 157 11.07 -4.19 4.25
N ASN A 158 10.73 -4.90 5.31
CA ASN A 158 10.13 -4.38 6.53
C ASN A 158 11.15 -4.52 7.68
N PRO A 159 11.79 -3.42 8.14
CA PRO A 159 12.69 -3.42 9.28
C PRO A 159 12.03 -3.87 10.59
N THR A 160 12.76 -3.80 11.68
CA THR A 160 12.32 -4.26 13.02
C THR A 160 11.10 -3.51 13.57
N ASN A 161 10.75 -2.36 12.99
CA ASN A 161 9.52 -1.63 13.28
C ASN A 161 8.28 -2.18 12.56
N GLY A 162 8.41 -3.20 11.72
CA GLY A 162 7.33 -3.89 11.02
C GLY A 162 6.73 -3.15 9.81
N GLY A 163 7.07 -1.89 9.60
CA GLY A 163 6.55 -1.06 8.51
C GLY A 163 7.47 -1.02 7.29
N PRO A 164 7.11 -0.25 6.25
CA PRO A 164 7.96 -0.06 5.09
C PRO A 164 9.29 0.60 5.49
N ALA A 165 10.40 0.11 4.93
CA ALA A 165 11.73 0.65 5.17
C ALA A 165 11.84 2.13 4.73
N ASP A 166 12.58 2.93 5.51
CA ASP A 166 12.82 4.33 5.17
C ASP A 166 13.80 4.49 3.99
N THR A 167 13.88 5.70 3.44
CA THR A 167 14.62 5.99 2.21
C THR A 167 16.13 5.77 2.36
N ASP A 168 16.70 6.05 3.52
CA ASP A 168 18.12 5.80 3.79
C ASP A 168 18.45 4.30 3.77
N VAL A 169 17.57 3.49 4.36
CA VAL A 169 17.68 2.02 4.37
C VAL A 169 17.53 1.46 2.96
N THR A 170 16.46 1.84 2.25
CA THR A 170 16.22 1.35 0.89
C THR A 170 17.29 1.79 -0.08
N LYS A 171 17.79 3.04 0.05
CA LYS A 171 18.89 3.55 -0.76
C LYS A 171 20.20 2.77 -0.50
N TRP A 172 20.52 2.50 0.76
CA TRP A 172 21.72 1.73 1.10
C TRP A 172 21.67 0.32 0.49
N ILE A 173 20.53 -0.37 0.63
CA ILE A 173 20.33 -1.72 0.06
C ILE A 173 20.40 -1.68 -1.47
N GLN A 174 19.77 -0.69 -2.11
CA GLN A 174 19.79 -0.50 -3.56
C GLN A 174 21.22 -0.28 -4.07
N ASP A 175 21.97 0.65 -3.48
CA ASP A 175 23.32 0.98 -3.92
C ASP A 175 24.25 -0.25 -3.76
N ARG A 176 24.12 -0.97 -2.66
CA ARG A 176 24.88 -2.20 -2.42
C ARG A 176 24.50 -3.33 -3.38
N ALA A 177 23.20 -3.52 -3.66
CA ALA A 177 22.71 -4.52 -4.61
C ALA A 177 23.24 -4.24 -6.02
N ASN A 178 23.20 -2.99 -6.48
CA ASN A 178 23.74 -2.60 -7.79
C ASN A 178 25.25 -2.79 -7.88
N ALA A 179 26.00 -2.54 -6.79
CA ALA A 179 27.43 -2.85 -6.74
C ALA A 179 27.70 -4.37 -6.87
N ILE A 180 26.86 -5.21 -6.25
CA ILE A 180 26.95 -6.69 -6.35
C ILE A 180 26.63 -7.15 -7.78
N LEU A 181 25.60 -6.57 -8.43
CA LEU A 181 25.28 -6.84 -9.85
C LEU A 181 26.45 -6.48 -10.76
N ALA A 182 26.99 -5.28 -10.63
CA ALA A 182 28.15 -4.82 -11.43
C ALA A 182 29.40 -5.69 -11.23
N ALA A 183 29.56 -6.30 -10.04
CA ALA A 183 30.64 -7.26 -9.77
C ALA A 183 30.36 -8.69 -10.29
N GLY A 184 29.25 -8.92 -10.99
CA GLY A 184 28.85 -10.22 -11.54
C GLY A 184 28.51 -11.24 -10.45
N LEU A 185 27.87 -10.80 -9.37
CA LEU A 185 27.36 -11.62 -8.24
C LEU A 185 28.43 -12.42 -7.47
N LYS A 186 29.71 -12.10 -7.62
CA LYS A 186 30.82 -12.87 -7.03
C LYS A 186 30.79 -12.92 -5.51
N GLU A 187 30.14 -11.95 -4.87
CA GLU A 187 30.05 -11.83 -3.41
C GLU A 187 28.82 -12.52 -2.83
N VAL A 188 27.91 -13.01 -3.68
CA VAL A 188 26.68 -13.66 -3.22
C VAL A 188 27.00 -15.02 -2.61
N ARG A 189 26.59 -15.19 -1.35
CA ARG A 189 26.69 -16.45 -0.62
C ARG A 189 25.35 -17.15 -0.66
N ARG A 190 25.25 -18.27 -1.37
CA ARG A 190 24.03 -19.06 -1.44
C ARG A 190 24.31 -20.55 -1.32
N ILE A 191 23.30 -21.31 -0.91
CA ILE A 191 23.30 -22.77 -0.91
C ILE A 191 22.11 -23.26 -1.73
N PRO A 192 22.17 -24.46 -2.36
CA PRO A 192 21.07 -24.97 -3.17
C PRO A 192 19.74 -25.01 -2.42
N TYR A 193 18.64 -24.68 -3.08
CA TYR A 193 17.29 -24.52 -2.49
C TYR A 193 16.86 -25.68 -1.60
N ALA A 194 17.05 -26.92 -2.04
CA ALA A 194 16.70 -28.10 -1.23
C ALA A 194 17.47 -28.13 0.11
N ARG A 195 18.73 -27.66 0.12
CA ARG A 195 19.53 -27.57 1.34
C ARG A 195 19.12 -26.35 2.17
N ALA A 196 18.78 -25.24 1.54
CA ALA A 196 18.29 -24.05 2.22
C ALA A 196 16.97 -24.33 2.96
N ARG A 197 16.05 -25.05 2.32
CA ARG A 197 14.78 -25.48 2.96
C ARG A 197 14.99 -26.43 4.16
N ALA A 198 16.02 -27.24 4.14
CA ALA A 198 16.32 -28.21 5.19
C ALA A 198 17.36 -27.72 6.21
N ALA A 199 17.82 -26.47 6.09
CA ALA A 199 18.83 -25.92 6.99
C ALA A 199 18.25 -25.68 8.39
N ASP A 200 19.07 -25.88 9.43
CA ASP A 200 18.67 -25.61 10.82
C ASP A 200 18.27 -24.14 11.07
N THR A 201 18.68 -23.24 10.18
CA THR A 201 18.31 -21.81 10.18
C THR A 201 16.97 -21.54 9.51
N THR A 202 16.33 -22.53 8.88
CA THR A 202 15.04 -22.36 8.19
C THR A 202 13.94 -23.03 8.99
N GLY A 203 13.09 -22.21 9.59
CA GLY A 203 11.91 -22.61 10.33
C GLY A 203 10.62 -22.18 9.66
N THR A 204 9.51 -22.40 10.36
CA THR A 204 8.16 -22.01 9.92
C THR A 204 7.45 -21.19 10.98
N TYR A 205 6.50 -20.37 10.53
CA TYR A 205 5.59 -19.58 11.37
C TYR A 205 4.17 -19.63 10.79
N ASP A 206 3.16 -19.75 11.63
CA ASP A 206 1.76 -19.70 11.20
C ASP A 206 1.26 -18.25 11.18
N PHE A 207 1.56 -17.55 10.07
CA PHE A 207 1.15 -16.16 9.88
C PHE A 207 -0.37 -15.99 9.93
N LEU A 208 -1.09 -16.95 9.33
CA LEU A 208 -2.54 -16.91 9.26
C LEU A 208 -3.18 -17.01 10.64
N ALA A 209 -2.80 -18.01 11.43
CA ALA A 209 -3.34 -18.16 12.78
C ALA A 209 -2.99 -16.96 13.66
N GLY A 210 -1.71 -16.51 13.65
CA GLY A 210 -1.28 -15.38 14.47
C GLY A 210 -2.04 -14.07 14.17
N TYR A 211 -2.32 -13.83 12.90
CA TYR A 211 -3.06 -12.62 12.47
C TYR A 211 -4.58 -12.76 12.77
N VAL A 212 -5.20 -13.86 12.35
CA VAL A 212 -6.66 -14.04 12.46
C VAL A 212 -7.12 -14.13 13.92
N ASP A 213 -6.38 -14.85 14.76
CA ASP A 213 -6.74 -15.01 16.18
C ASP A 213 -6.66 -13.69 16.96
N ASP A 214 -5.83 -12.73 16.52
CA ASP A 214 -5.62 -11.45 17.19
C ASP A 214 -6.57 -10.32 16.71
N LEU A 215 -7.35 -10.53 15.64
CA LEU A 215 -8.32 -9.55 15.11
C LEU A 215 -9.27 -8.96 16.18
N PRO A 216 -9.77 -9.72 17.18
CA PRO A 216 -10.63 -9.17 18.22
C PRO A 216 -9.96 -8.09 19.10
N SER A 217 -8.62 -8.01 19.10
CA SER A 217 -7.89 -6.97 19.82
C SER A 217 -7.98 -5.60 19.15
N VAL A 218 -8.29 -5.56 17.85
CA VAL A 218 -8.33 -4.33 17.05
C VAL A 218 -9.73 -3.99 16.56
N LEU A 219 -10.57 -4.98 16.29
CA LEU A 219 -11.95 -4.83 15.83
C LEU A 219 -12.97 -5.39 16.84
N ASP A 220 -14.19 -4.88 16.81
CA ASP A 220 -15.33 -5.47 17.54
C ASP A 220 -15.97 -6.60 16.74
N ILE A 221 -15.26 -7.71 16.68
CA ILE A 221 -15.67 -8.92 15.94
C ILE A 221 -17.01 -9.47 16.48
N ASP A 222 -17.23 -9.37 17.79
CA ASP A 222 -18.48 -9.82 18.42
C ASP A 222 -19.67 -8.98 17.93
N ALA A 223 -19.53 -7.68 17.84
CA ALA A 223 -20.57 -6.82 17.29
C ALA A 223 -20.91 -7.17 15.83
N ILE A 224 -19.89 -7.43 14.98
CA ILE A 224 -20.12 -7.85 13.58
C ILE A 224 -20.91 -9.15 13.51
N ARG A 225 -20.50 -10.15 14.32
CA ARG A 225 -21.16 -11.45 14.37
C ARG A 225 -22.60 -11.34 14.86
N ASP A 226 -22.81 -10.64 15.98
CA ASP A 226 -24.10 -10.58 16.66
C ASP A 226 -25.12 -9.76 15.84
N ALA A 227 -24.69 -8.79 15.07
CA ALA A 227 -25.50 -8.04 14.11
C ALA A 227 -25.82 -8.85 12.84
N GLY A 228 -25.12 -9.96 12.59
CA GLY A 228 -25.32 -10.79 11.41
C GLY A 228 -25.04 -10.04 10.10
N VAL A 229 -24.02 -9.19 10.07
CA VAL A 229 -23.65 -8.44 8.88
C VAL A 229 -23.21 -9.37 7.77
N ARG A 230 -23.92 -9.35 6.63
CA ARG A 230 -23.57 -10.15 5.44
C ARG A 230 -22.45 -9.48 4.67
N ILE A 231 -21.28 -10.13 4.64
CA ILE A 231 -20.05 -9.60 4.05
C ILE A 231 -19.70 -10.41 2.79
N GLY A 232 -19.45 -9.72 1.70
CA GLY A 232 -18.81 -10.30 0.51
C GLY A 232 -17.33 -9.90 0.48
N ALA A 233 -16.40 -10.86 0.45
CA ALA A 233 -14.98 -10.58 0.37
C ALA A 233 -14.40 -11.10 -0.94
N ASP A 234 -13.80 -10.21 -1.73
CA ASP A 234 -13.05 -10.57 -2.94
C ASP A 234 -11.57 -10.29 -2.74
N PRO A 235 -10.75 -11.34 -2.54
CA PRO A 235 -9.30 -11.19 -2.43
C PRO A 235 -8.61 -10.83 -3.74
N LEU A 236 -9.35 -10.64 -4.84
CA LEU A 236 -8.84 -10.44 -6.19
C LEU A 236 -7.71 -11.42 -6.57
N GLY A 237 -7.82 -12.68 -6.14
CA GLY A 237 -6.81 -13.72 -6.39
C GLY A 237 -5.48 -13.52 -5.63
N GLY A 238 -5.45 -12.63 -4.64
CA GLY A 238 -4.26 -12.28 -3.86
C GLY A 238 -4.02 -13.16 -2.62
N ALA A 239 -3.04 -12.78 -1.83
CA ALA A 239 -2.58 -13.53 -0.66
C ALA A 239 -3.62 -13.67 0.46
N SER A 240 -4.66 -12.82 0.47
CA SER A 240 -5.73 -12.88 1.48
C SER A 240 -6.78 -13.97 1.24
N VAL A 241 -6.70 -14.73 0.13
CA VAL A 241 -7.69 -15.79 -0.21
C VAL A 241 -7.92 -16.74 0.97
N ALA A 242 -6.86 -17.32 1.55
CA ALA A 242 -6.98 -18.25 2.67
C ALA A 242 -7.42 -17.55 3.96
N TYR A 243 -7.05 -16.30 4.16
CA TYR A 243 -7.36 -15.52 5.36
C TYR A 243 -8.87 -15.28 5.50
N TRP A 244 -9.55 -14.91 4.43
CA TRP A 244 -10.98 -14.63 4.45
C TRP A 244 -11.82 -15.85 4.88
N GLY A 245 -11.46 -17.03 4.38
CA GLY A 245 -12.12 -18.28 4.79
C GLY A 245 -11.94 -18.60 6.28
N GLU A 246 -10.71 -18.41 6.79
CA GLU A 246 -10.41 -18.63 8.22
C GLU A 246 -11.06 -17.57 9.12
N ILE A 247 -11.10 -16.32 8.70
CA ILE A 247 -11.82 -15.24 9.41
C ILE A 247 -13.30 -15.60 9.55
N ALA A 248 -13.95 -16.01 8.45
CA ALA A 248 -15.34 -16.43 8.47
C ALA A 248 -15.58 -17.59 9.46
N GLN A 249 -14.74 -18.61 9.40
CA GLN A 249 -14.90 -19.82 10.21
C GLN A 249 -14.59 -19.56 11.70
N ARG A 250 -13.42 -19.00 12.01
CA ARG A 250 -12.96 -18.83 13.40
C ARG A 250 -13.81 -17.84 14.17
N HIS A 251 -14.24 -16.77 13.52
CA HIS A 251 -15.04 -15.74 14.15
C HIS A 251 -16.55 -15.91 13.92
N ARG A 252 -16.95 -16.94 13.16
CA ARG A 252 -18.37 -17.27 12.86
C ARG A 252 -19.12 -16.07 12.26
N LEU A 253 -18.47 -15.42 11.28
CA LEU A 253 -19.06 -14.29 10.56
C LEU A 253 -19.88 -14.78 9.35
N ASP A 254 -20.96 -14.09 9.02
CA ASP A 254 -21.69 -14.30 7.76
C ASP A 254 -20.90 -13.65 6.61
N LEU A 255 -19.81 -14.31 6.24
CA LEU A 255 -18.85 -13.86 5.25
C LEU A 255 -18.71 -14.89 4.13
N THR A 256 -18.87 -14.43 2.90
CA THR A 256 -18.70 -15.21 1.68
C THR A 256 -17.47 -14.72 0.91
N VAL A 257 -16.53 -15.63 0.62
CA VAL A 257 -15.43 -15.35 -0.31
C VAL A 257 -15.99 -15.46 -1.72
N ILE A 258 -16.01 -14.35 -2.44
CA ILE A 258 -16.68 -14.26 -3.76
C ILE A 258 -15.84 -14.91 -4.84
N ASN A 259 -14.53 -14.73 -4.81
CA ASN A 259 -13.61 -15.21 -5.82
C ASN A 259 -12.40 -15.90 -5.15
N PRO A 260 -12.54 -17.20 -4.77
CA PRO A 260 -11.48 -17.92 -4.05
C PRO A 260 -10.36 -18.46 -4.96
N LEU A 261 -10.38 -18.15 -6.25
CA LEU A 261 -9.40 -18.67 -7.21
C LEU A 261 -8.07 -17.90 -7.10
N VAL A 262 -6.99 -18.64 -6.95
CA VAL A 262 -5.63 -18.14 -7.18
C VAL A 262 -5.15 -18.61 -8.55
N ASP A 263 -4.93 -17.68 -9.45
CA ASP A 263 -4.44 -17.93 -10.80
C ASP A 263 -3.41 -16.85 -11.15
N PRO A 264 -2.14 -17.17 -11.34
CA PRO A 264 -1.09 -16.19 -11.56
C PRO A 264 -1.22 -15.45 -12.91
N THR A 265 -2.17 -15.84 -13.77
CA THR A 265 -2.52 -15.07 -14.98
C THR A 265 -3.65 -14.08 -14.75
N TRP A 266 -4.37 -14.18 -13.61
CA TRP A 266 -5.57 -13.39 -13.30
C TRP A 266 -6.62 -13.34 -14.40
N ARG A 267 -6.79 -14.43 -15.15
CA ARG A 267 -7.74 -14.50 -16.30
C ARG A 267 -9.21 -14.23 -15.94
N PHE A 268 -9.56 -14.25 -14.67
CA PHE A 268 -10.92 -13.94 -14.18
C PHE A 268 -11.16 -12.43 -13.98
N MET A 269 -10.11 -11.61 -14.08
CA MET A 269 -10.19 -10.16 -13.90
C MET A 269 -10.65 -9.45 -15.19
N THR A 270 -11.13 -8.24 -15.01
CA THR A 270 -11.34 -7.27 -16.06
C THR A 270 -10.09 -6.41 -16.27
N LEU A 271 -9.94 -5.81 -17.46
CA LEU A 271 -8.84 -4.90 -17.77
C LEU A 271 -9.07 -3.56 -17.07
N ASP A 272 -8.01 -3.00 -16.49
CA ASP A 272 -8.04 -1.68 -15.88
C ASP A 272 -7.96 -0.56 -16.93
N GLY A 273 -7.96 0.69 -16.44
CA GLY A 273 -7.97 1.90 -17.26
C GLY A 273 -6.84 2.01 -18.28
N ASP A 274 -5.71 1.36 -18.05
CA ASP A 274 -4.57 1.28 -18.98
C ASP A 274 -4.62 0.07 -19.94
N GLY A 275 -5.67 -0.74 -19.87
CA GLY A 275 -5.85 -1.94 -20.70
C GLY A 275 -5.06 -3.16 -20.22
N LYS A 276 -4.52 -3.12 -19.00
CA LYS A 276 -3.83 -4.25 -18.36
C LYS A 276 -4.67 -4.84 -17.24
N ILE A 277 -4.37 -6.07 -16.87
CA ILE A 277 -4.89 -6.67 -15.64
C ILE A 277 -4.15 -6.01 -14.47
N ARG A 278 -4.90 -5.41 -13.54
CA ARG A 278 -4.39 -4.87 -12.28
C ARG A 278 -5.34 -5.23 -11.14
N MET A 279 -4.79 -5.53 -9.97
CA MET A 279 -5.57 -5.83 -8.78
C MET A 279 -5.76 -4.58 -7.92
N ASP A 280 -6.05 -3.44 -8.57
CA ASP A 280 -6.28 -2.17 -7.88
C ASP A 280 -7.72 -2.09 -7.35
N CYS A 281 -7.90 -2.32 -6.06
CA CYS A 281 -9.20 -2.28 -5.40
C CYS A 281 -9.82 -0.88 -5.28
N SER A 282 -9.14 0.17 -5.71
CA SER A 282 -9.72 1.51 -5.89
C SER A 282 -10.27 1.76 -7.30
N SER A 283 -9.94 0.89 -8.26
CA SER A 283 -10.39 1.02 -9.65
C SER A 283 -11.77 0.39 -9.88
N PRO A 284 -12.75 1.14 -10.42
CA PRO A 284 -14.05 0.58 -10.78
C PRO A 284 -13.95 -0.49 -11.88
N ASN A 285 -12.90 -0.44 -12.71
CA ASN A 285 -12.66 -1.44 -13.75
C ASN A 285 -12.19 -2.76 -13.13
N ALA A 286 -11.19 -2.73 -12.24
CA ALA A 286 -10.71 -3.92 -11.55
C ALA A 286 -11.78 -4.53 -10.63
N MET A 287 -12.64 -3.70 -10.03
CA MET A 287 -13.70 -4.08 -9.10
C MET A 287 -15.05 -4.37 -9.80
N ALA A 288 -15.10 -4.42 -11.13
CA ALA A 288 -16.35 -4.51 -11.89
C ALA A 288 -17.23 -5.71 -11.47
N SER A 289 -16.65 -6.88 -11.22
CA SER A 289 -17.38 -8.08 -10.78
C SER A 289 -18.01 -7.89 -9.39
N LEU A 290 -17.29 -7.27 -8.47
CA LEU A 290 -17.77 -7.00 -7.11
C LEU A 290 -18.87 -5.93 -7.11
N ILE A 291 -18.71 -4.88 -7.92
CA ILE A 291 -19.72 -3.83 -8.11
C ILE A 291 -21.01 -4.43 -8.68
N ALA A 292 -20.91 -5.35 -9.64
CA ALA A 292 -22.07 -6.03 -10.20
C ALA A 292 -22.81 -6.93 -9.18
N ALA A 293 -22.11 -7.42 -8.17
CA ALA A 293 -22.65 -8.27 -7.11
C ALA A 293 -23.09 -7.51 -5.84
N ARG A 294 -23.05 -6.17 -5.83
CA ARG A 294 -23.22 -5.32 -4.64
C ARG A 294 -24.49 -5.56 -3.84
N ASP A 295 -25.59 -5.88 -4.50
CA ASP A 295 -26.90 -6.07 -3.84
C ASP A 295 -27.01 -7.41 -3.08
N ARG A 296 -26.04 -8.28 -3.19
CA ARG A 296 -26.03 -9.58 -2.51
C ARG A 296 -25.66 -9.49 -1.04
N PHE A 297 -24.94 -8.44 -0.64
CA PHE A 297 -24.35 -8.26 0.68
C PHE A 297 -24.69 -6.89 1.25
N GLN A 298 -24.55 -6.73 2.57
CA GLN A 298 -24.68 -5.41 3.20
C GLN A 298 -23.42 -4.54 2.96
N VAL A 299 -22.26 -5.22 2.84
CA VAL A 299 -21.01 -4.64 2.38
C VAL A 299 -20.23 -5.67 1.60
N SER A 300 -19.62 -5.26 0.50
CA SER A 300 -18.65 -6.07 -0.23
C SER A 300 -17.30 -5.38 -0.20
N THR A 301 -16.23 -6.17 -0.14
CA THR A 301 -14.87 -5.67 0.06
C THR A 301 -13.89 -6.34 -0.87
N GLY A 302 -12.85 -5.61 -1.30
CA GLY A 302 -11.77 -6.13 -2.12
C GLY A 302 -10.40 -5.82 -1.55
N ASN A 303 -9.42 -6.70 -1.83
CA ASN A 303 -8.01 -6.47 -1.51
C ASN A 303 -7.16 -6.62 -2.76
N ASP A 304 -6.04 -5.89 -2.82
CA ASP A 304 -5.01 -6.13 -3.82
C ASP A 304 -4.18 -7.40 -3.52
N ALA A 305 -3.22 -7.74 -4.39
CA ALA A 305 -2.58 -9.05 -4.34
C ALA A 305 -1.83 -9.35 -3.03
N ASP A 306 -1.28 -8.34 -2.34
CA ASP A 306 -0.65 -8.50 -1.03
C ASP A 306 -1.50 -7.97 0.14
N ALA A 307 -2.75 -7.59 -0.16
CA ALA A 307 -3.79 -7.18 0.78
C ALA A 307 -3.39 -6.01 1.70
N ASP A 308 -2.52 -5.12 1.21
CA ASP A 308 -2.18 -3.88 1.91
C ASP A 308 -3.19 -2.75 1.60
N ARG A 309 -4.12 -2.96 0.64
CA ARG A 309 -5.17 -2.01 0.24
C ARG A 309 -6.56 -2.59 0.39
N HIS A 310 -7.54 -1.68 0.47
CA HIS A 310 -8.95 -1.99 0.59
C HIS A 310 -9.78 -1.37 -0.53
N GLY A 311 -10.85 -2.06 -0.93
CA GLY A 311 -11.95 -1.49 -1.72
C GLY A 311 -13.26 -1.78 -1.01
N ILE A 312 -14.11 -0.77 -0.83
CA ILE A 312 -15.40 -0.90 -0.14
C ILE A 312 -16.52 -0.63 -1.12
N VAL A 313 -17.42 -1.59 -1.24
CA VAL A 313 -18.61 -1.51 -2.10
C VAL A 313 -19.85 -1.65 -1.25
N THR A 314 -20.75 -0.69 -1.32
CA THR A 314 -22.04 -0.71 -0.63
C THR A 314 -23.19 -0.80 -1.63
N PRO A 315 -24.36 -1.37 -1.25
CA PRO A 315 -25.52 -1.45 -2.13
C PRO A 315 -26.00 -0.08 -2.62
N ASP A 316 -26.00 0.90 -1.72
CA ASP A 316 -26.49 2.26 -1.95
C ASP A 316 -25.48 3.14 -2.71
N GLY A 317 -24.18 3.07 -2.39
CA GLY A 317 -23.15 3.95 -2.92
C GLY A 317 -22.22 3.33 -3.97
N GLY A 318 -22.29 2.02 -4.20
CA GLY A 318 -21.34 1.31 -5.07
C GLY A 318 -19.91 1.32 -4.51
N LEU A 319 -18.91 1.40 -5.38
CA LEU A 319 -17.49 1.48 -4.97
C LEU A 319 -17.20 2.87 -4.38
N MET A 320 -16.81 2.89 -3.12
CA MET A 320 -16.44 4.13 -2.44
C MET A 320 -15.05 4.61 -2.90
N ASN A 321 -14.93 5.92 -3.10
CA ASN A 321 -13.60 6.53 -3.22
C ASN A 321 -12.81 6.31 -1.92
N PRO A 322 -11.51 5.95 -1.96
CA PRO A 322 -10.71 5.73 -0.76
C PRO A 322 -10.73 6.92 0.22
N ASN A 323 -10.62 8.15 -0.27
CA ASN A 323 -10.74 9.35 0.59
C ASN A 323 -12.06 9.41 1.36
N HIS A 324 -13.16 8.99 0.73
CA HIS A 324 -14.47 8.99 1.37
C HIS A 324 -14.51 7.95 2.49
N TYR A 325 -14.01 6.76 2.21
CA TYR A 325 -13.99 5.69 3.22
C TYR A 325 -13.02 5.99 4.37
N LEU A 326 -11.84 6.56 4.10
CA LEU A 326 -10.91 7.00 5.15
C LEU A 326 -11.57 8.02 6.09
N ALA A 327 -12.31 8.98 5.53
CA ALA A 327 -13.05 9.97 6.33
C ALA A 327 -14.07 9.32 7.27
N VAL A 328 -14.82 8.33 6.78
CA VAL A 328 -15.79 7.56 7.58
C VAL A 328 -15.08 6.73 8.64
N ALA A 329 -14.03 6.01 8.28
CA ALA A 329 -13.23 5.19 9.19
C ALA A 329 -12.66 6.02 10.35
N ILE A 330 -12.06 7.16 10.06
CA ILE A 330 -11.55 8.10 11.07
C ILE A 330 -12.66 8.58 11.99
N GLY A 331 -13.78 9.03 11.40
CA GLY A 331 -14.93 9.49 12.17
C GLY A 331 -15.51 8.44 13.12
N HIS A 332 -15.54 7.16 12.69
CA HIS A 332 -16.00 6.05 13.51
C HIS A 332 -14.98 5.70 14.61
N LEU A 333 -13.74 5.47 14.24
CA LEU A 333 -12.69 5.00 15.15
C LEU A 333 -12.48 5.99 16.32
N PHE A 334 -12.28 7.26 16.03
CA PHE A 334 -12.01 8.25 17.09
C PHE A 334 -13.20 8.57 17.98
N ARG A 335 -14.43 8.17 17.61
CA ARG A 335 -15.61 8.24 18.49
C ARG A 335 -15.80 6.97 19.32
N THR A 336 -15.36 5.80 18.83
CA THR A 336 -15.63 4.50 19.47
C THR A 336 -14.44 3.95 20.25
N ARG A 337 -13.21 4.35 19.94
CA ARG A 337 -11.98 3.90 20.61
C ARG A 337 -11.66 4.78 21.81
N SER A 338 -12.44 4.64 22.87
CA SER A 338 -12.33 5.49 24.09
C SER A 338 -11.00 5.37 24.83
N GLN A 339 -10.24 4.29 24.61
CA GLN A 339 -8.92 4.09 25.22
C GLN A 339 -7.79 4.78 24.45
N TRP A 340 -8.03 5.29 23.25
CA TRP A 340 -7.03 6.08 22.54
C TRP A 340 -6.83 7.43 23.24
N GLY A 341 -5.59 7.71 23.62
CA GLY A 341 -5.25 8.97 24.29
C GLY A 341 -5.69 10.21 23.49
N PRO A 342 -5.94 11.35 24.12
CA PRO A 342 -6.37 12.56 23.45
C PRO A 342 -5.33 13.11 22.47
N ALA A 343 -4.07 12.76 22.66
CA ALA A 343 -2.97 13.14 21.78
C ALA A 343 -2.83 12.24 20.53
N ALA A 344 -3.57 11.12 20.45
CA ALA A 344 -3.53 10.25 19.26
C ALA A 344 -4.00 11.05 18.03
N ALA A 345 -3.09 11.24 17.09
CA ALA A 345 -3.30 12.04 15.90
C ALA A 345 -4.03 11.27 14.79
N VAL A 346 -4.71 12.02 13.93
CA VAL A 346 -5.19 11.55 12.63
C VAL A 346 -4.09 11.78 11.60
N GLY A 347 -3.55 10.71 11.01
CA GLY A 347 -2.52 10.76 9.99
C GLY A 347 -3.11 10.70 8.58
N LYS A 348 -2.69 11.62 7.70
CA LYS A 348 -3.02 11.61 6.27
C LYS A 348 -1.83 12.03 5.41
N THR A 349 -1.85 11.68 4.13
CA THR A 349 -0.90 12.25 3.16
C THR A 349 -1.36 13.63 2.70
N LEU A 350 -0.41 14.44 2.22
CA LEU A 350 -0.69 15.79 1.73
C LEU A 350 -1.63 15.83 0.51
N VAL A 351 -1.83 14.69 -0.16
CA VAL A 351 -2.73 14.56 -1.31
C VAL A 351 -4.06 13.88 -0.97
N SER A 352 -4.27 13.50 0.28
CA SER A 352 -5.56 13.03 0.77
C SER A 352 -6.55 14.18 0.99
N SER A 353 -7.84 13.87 0.97
CA SER A 353 -8.92 14.87 1.09
C SER A 353 -8.85 15.71 2.37
N SER A 354 -9.13 17.01 2.25
CA SER A 354 -9.32 17.93 3.38
C SER A 354 -10.64 17.70 4.16
N MET A 355 -11.49 16.79 3.72
CA MET A 355 -12.58 16.28 4.56
C MET A 355 -12.02 15.69 5.87
N ILE A 356 -10.86 15.03 5.81
CA ILE A 356 -10.15 14.47 6.98
C ILE A 356 -9.75 15.58 7.96
N ASP A 357 -9.29 16.73 7.46
CA ASP A 357 -8.92 17.91 8.27
C ASP A 357 -10.13 18.41 9.08
N ARG A 358 -11.28 18.53 8.39
CA ARG A 358 -12.54 18.99 9.00
C ARG A 358 -13.03 18.03 10.09
N ILE A 359 -12.90 16.73 9.84
CA ILE A 359 -13.26 15.69 10.81
C ILE A 359 -12.29 15.70 12.00
N ALA A 360 -10.98 15.80 11.78
CA ALA A 360 -10.00 15.86 12.86
C ALA A 360 -10.24 17.07 13.77
N ALA A 361 -10.54 18.24 13.17
CA ALA A 361 -10.90 19.45 13.90
C ALA A 361 -12.19 19.28 14.72
N ASP A 362 -13.26 18.69 14.14
CA ASP A 362 -14.51 18.38 14.83
C ASP A 362 -14.34 17.41 16.01
N LEU A 363 -13.43 16.46 15.87
CA LEU A 363 -13.08 15.50 16.91
C LEU A 363 -12.14 16.06 17.98
N GLY A 364 -11.59 17.28 17.77
CA GLY A 364 -10.57 17.87 18.63
C GLY A 364 -9.26 17.05 18.64
N ARG A 365 -8.94 16.39 17.53
CA ARG A 365 -7.75 15.55 17.40
C ARG A 365 -6.63 16.25 16.63
N PRO A 366 -5.35 16.05 17.02
CA PRO A 366 -4.23 16.51 16.21
C PRO A 366 -4.27 15.91 14.80
N LEU A 367 -3.88 16.71 13.80
CA LEU A 367 -3.71 16.25 12.43
C LEU A 367 -2.22 16.11 12.11
N LEU A 368 -1.80 14.96 11.58
CA LEU A 368 -0.45 14.70 11.08
C LEU A 368 -0.51 14.59 9.54
N GLU A 369 -0.30 15.70 8.83
CA GLU A 369 -0.17 15.71 7.37
C GLU A 369 1.29 15.50 6.97
N VAL A 370 1.55 14.42 6.20
CA VAL A 370 2.91 13.96 5.82
C VAL A 370 3.06 13.85 4.30
N PRO A 371 4.29 13.72 3.76
CA PRO A 371 4.48 13.39 2.35
C PRO A 371 3.83 12.05 2.00
N VAL A 372 3.64 11.80 0.70
CA VAL A 372 3.16 10.49 0.21
C VAL A 372 4.13 9.38 0.60
N GLY A 373 3.61 8.28 1.12
CA GLY A 373 4.34 7.11 1.58
C GLY A 373 4.00 6.73 3.02
N PHE A 374 3.55 5.50 3.21
CA PHE A 374 3.06 5.01 4.50
C PHE A 374 4.12 5.01 5.61
N LYS A 375 5.40 4.94 5.23
CA LYS A 375 6.55 4.98 6.15
C LYS A 375 6.54 6.15 7.14
N TRP A 376 5.91 7.27 6.77
CA TRP A 376 5.84 8.45 7.62
C TRP A 376 4.92 8.29 8.84
N PHE A 377 4.00 7.32 8.79
CA PHE A 377 3.13 6.99 9.92
C PHE A 377 3.74 5.96 10.88
N VAL A 378 4.77 5.23 10.42
CA VAL A 378 5.37 4.12 11.19
C VAL A 378 5.78 4.51 12.60
N PRO A 379 6.53 5.60 12.85
CA PRO A 379 6.92 5.96 14.21
C PRO A 379 5.72 6.21 15.11
N GLY A 380 4.74 6.98 14.64
CA GLY A 380 3.56 7.34 15.44
C GLY A 380 2.58 6.18 15.66
N LEU A 381 2.46 5.24 14.71
CA LEU A 381 1.71 3.99 14.92
C LEU A 381 2.42 3.07 15.91
N LEU A 382 3.76 3.09 15.93
CA LEU A 382 4.56 2.24 16.81
C LEU A 382 4.52 2.72 18.26
N ASP A 383 4.53 4.03 18.50
CA ASP A 383 4.52 4.63 19.85
C ASP A 383 3.11 5.05 20.32
N GLY A 384 2.08 4.90 19.48
CA GLY A 384 0.69 5.24 19.79
C GLY A 384 0.35 6.72 19.70
N THR A 385 1.25 7.57 19.21
CA THR A 385 0.97 9.01 18.98
C THR A 385 0.14 9.26 17.71
N VAL A 386 0.05 8.29 16.80
CA VAL A 386 -0.86 8.29 15.65
C VAL A 386 -1.88 7.17 15.84
N GLY A 387 -3.16 7.53 15.98
CA GLY A 387 -4.25 6.56 16.11
C GLY A 387 -4.62 5.90 14.80
N PHE A 388 -4.54 6.64 13.71
CA PHE A 388 -4.87 6.22 12.35
C PHE A 388 -3.90 6.87 11.36
N GLY A 389 -3.35 6.10 10.43
CA GLY A 389 -2.57 6.60 9.29
C GLY A 389 -3.16 6.07 7.97
N GLY A 390 -3.41 6.95 7.00
CA GLY A 390 -4.03 6.56 5.74
C GLY A 390 -3.59 7.36 4.52
N GLU A 391 -3.66 6.70 3.36
CA GLU A 391 -3.31 7.24 2.05
C GLU A 391 -4.52 7.16 1.10
N GLU A 392 -4.66 8.14 0.21
CA GLU A 392 -5.69 8.19 -0.83
C GLU A 392 -5.63 7.00 -1.80
N SER A 393 -4.53 6.26 -1.79
CA SER A 393 -4.30 5.04 -2.57
C SER A 393 -4.95 3.79 -1.96
N ALA A 394 -5.86 3.96 -0.98
CA ALA A 394 -6.58 2.91 -0.27
C ALA A 394 -5.73 2.07 0.70
N GLY A 395 -4.61 2.58 1.15
CA GLY A 395 -3.78 1.95 2.19
C GLY A 395 -3.94 2.68 3.53
N ALA A 396 -4.24 1.95 4.61
CA ALA A 396 -4.32 2.52 5.95
C ALA A 396 -4.06 1.46 7.02
N SER A 397 -3.75 1.92 8.23
CA SER A 397 -3.71 1.12 9.46
C SER A 397 -4.07 1.98 10.67
N PHE A 398 -4.42 1.33 11.77
CA PHE A 398 -4.77 2.01 13.02
C PHE A 398 -4.45 1.15 14.24
N LEU A 399 -4.48 1.78 15.41
CA LEU A 399 -4.15 1.15 16.68
C LEU A 399 -5.20 0.13 17.12
N ARG A 400 -4.80 -0.81 17.97
CA ARG A 400 -5.70 -1.71 18.68
C ARG A 400 -6.71 -0.93 19.51
N ARG A 401 -7.74 -1.62 19.98
CA ARG A 401 -8.79 -1.02 20.84
C ARG A 401 -8.23 -0.41 22.11
N ASP A 402 -7.16 -0.99 22.67
CA ASP A 402 -6.46 -0.51 23.87
C ASP A 402 -5.43 0.61 23.60
N GLY A 403 -5.27 1.03 22.37
CA GLY A 403 -4.31 2.05 21.94
C GLY A 403 -2.89 1.53 21.70
N SER A 404 -2.66 0.23 21.80
CA SER A 404 -1.38 -0.37 21.42
C SER A 404 -1.28 -0.58 19.90
N THR A 405 -0.05 -0.78 19.41
CA THR A 405 0.22 -0.99 17.97
C THR A 405 -0.40 -2.28 17.45
N TRP A 406 -1.11 -2.20 16.32
CA TRP A 406 -1.59 -3.35 15.54
C TRP A 406 -0.57 -3.73 14.47
N THR A 407 -0.53 -2.98 13.37
CA THR A 407 0.48 -3.06 12.32
C THR A 407 1.04 -1.67 12.03
N THR A 408 2.26 -1.62 11.54
CA THR A 408 2.92 -0.39 11.08
C THR A 408 3.05 -0.34 9.56
N ASP A 409 2.56 -1.37 8.87
CA ASP A 409 2.28 -1.35 7.43
C ASP A 409 0.76 -1.26 7.21
N LYS A 410 0.37 -0.94 5.99
CA LYS A 410 -1.03 -0.85 5.55
C LYS A 410 -1.72 -2.20 5.69
N ASP A 411 -2.98 -2.19 6.09
CA ASP A 411 -3.77 -3.40 6.34
C ASP A 411 -5.15 -3.30 5.67
N GLY A 412 -5.24 -3.84 4.46
CA GLY A 412 -6.49 -3.84 3.71
C GLY A 412 -7.55 -4.75 4.30
N ILE A 413 -7.17 -5.89 4.90
CA ILE A 413 -8.12 -6.82 5.54
C ILE A 413 -8.79 -6.14 6.73
N LEU A 414 -7.99 -5.44 7.54
CA LEU A 414 -8.47 -4.69 8.70
C LEU A 414 -9.50 -3.62 8.30
N LEU A 415 -9.19 -2.83 7.26
CA LEU A 415 -10.09 -1.78 6.76
C LEU A 415 -11.38 -2.37 6.17
N CYS A 416 -11.30 -3.51 5.51
CA CYS A 416 -12.47 -4.23 4.99
C CYS A 416 -13.41 -4.69 6.12
N LEU A 417 -12.87 -5.27 7.18
CA LEU A 417 -13.67 -5.71 8.35
C LEU A 417 -14.21 -4.52 9.15
N LEU A 418 -13.49 -3.40 9.19
CA LEU A 418 -13.98 -2.16 9.82
C LEU A 418 -15.28 -1.66 9.17
N ALA A 419 -15.45 -1.83 7.86
CA ALA A 419 -16.70 -1.48 7.18
C ALA A 419 -17.90 -2.27 7.73
N ALA A 420 -17.69 -3.55 8.03
CA ALA A 420 -18.71 -4.38 8.68
C ALA A 420 -18.95 -3.98 10.14
N GLU A 421 -17.89 -3.59 10.89
CA GLU A 421 -18.03 -3.06 12.27
C GLU A 421 -18.87 -1.77 12.27
N ILE A 422 -18.64 -0.87 11.32
CA ILE A 422 -19.43 0.37 11.17
C ILE A 422 -20.92 0.05 10.99
N ILE A 423 -21.25 -0.88 10.10
CA ILE A 423 -22.65 -1.31 9.89
C ILE A 423 -23.22 -1.95 11.15
N ALA A 424 -22.45 -2.86 11.78
CA ALA A 424 -22.90 -3.56 12.99
C ALA A 424 -23.24 -2.61 14.13
N SER A 425 -22.44 -1.59 14.34
CA SER A 425 -22.57 -0.64 15.44
C SER A 425 -23.58 0.48 15.19
N THR A 426 -23.89 0.79 13.92
CA THR A 426 -24.70 1.97 13.57
C THR A 426 -25.98 1.65 12.79
N GLY A 427 -26.07 0.47 12.19
CA GLY A 427 -27.14 0.08 11.28
C GLY A 427 -27.10 0.78 9.91
N ARG A 428 -26.03 1.57 9.62
CA ARG A 428 -25.89 2.38 8.40
C ARG A 428 -24.64 1.96 7.63
N THR A 429 -24.71 2.05 6.31
CA THR A 429 -23.57 1.76 5.43
C THR A 429 -22.49 2.85 5.54
N PRO A 430 -21.23 2.54 5.21
CA PRO A 430 -20.19 3.57 5.08
C PRO A 430 -20.56 4.70 4.12
N SER A 431 -21.28 4.43 3.04
CA SER A 431 -21.74 5.46 2.09
C SER A 431 -22.76 6.42 2.71
N GLU A 432 -23.71 5.92 3.50
CA GLU A 432 -24.66 6.76 4.26
C GLU A 432 -23.94 7.62 5.32
N HIS A 433 -22.89 7.10 5.94
CA HIS A 433 -22.06 7.89 6.84
C HIS A 433 -21.31 9.00 6.10
N TYR A 434 -20.77 8.70 4.91
CA TYR A 434 -20.10 9.72 4.11
C TYR A 434 -21.07 10.82 3.64
N ALA A 435 -22.31 10.46 3.23
CA ALA A 435 -23.34 11.42 2.89
C ALA A 435 -23.62 12.39 4.05
N ALA A 436 -23.75 11.88 5.28
CA ALA A 436 -23.91 12.73 6.47
C ALA A 436 -22.69 13.63 6.75
N LEU A 437 -21.48 13.19 6.44
CA LEU A 437 -20.29 14.04 6.52
C LEU A 437 -20.32 15.17 5.49
N THR A 438 -20.76 14.88 4.26
CA THR A 438 -20.87 15.91 3.21
C THR A 438 -21.96 16.93 3.50
N GLU A 439 -23.08 16.53 4.10
CA GLU A 439 -24.12 17.46 4.57
C GLU A 439 -23.57 18.42 5.65
N ARG A 440 -22.72 17.92 6.54
CA ARG A 440 -22.19 18.69 7.65
C ARG A 440 -21.01 19.59 7.26
N PHE A 441 -20.09 19.07 6.45
CA PHE A 441 -18.79 19.69 6.16
C PHE A 441 -18.66 20.22 4.74
N GLY A 442 -19.64 19.99 3.87
CA GLY A 442 -19.57 20.27 2.44
C GLY A 442 -19.06 19.06 1.65
N ALA A 443 -19.45 18.98 0.38
CA ALA A 443 -19.10 17.90 -0.53
C ALA A 443 -17.85 18.28 -1.36
N PRO A 444 -16.67 17.67 -1.14
CA PRO A 444 -15.51 17.96 -1.95
C PRO A 444 -15.61 17.29 -3.33
N ALA A 445 -15.22 18.04 -4.37
CA ALA A 445 -14.86 17.48 -5.65
C ALA A 445 -13.34 17.25 -5.66
N TYR A 446 -12.90 16.04 -6.00
CA TYR A 446 -11.49 15.64 -6.00
C TYR A 446 -11.14 14.95 -7.32
N ALA A 447 -10.01 15.31 -7.91
CA ALA A 447 -9.50 14.62 -9.08
C ALA A 447 -7.97 14.73 -9.17
N ARG A 448 -7.38 13.77 -9.89
CA ARG A 448 -5.97 13.77 -10.28
C ARG A 448 -5.88 13.91 -11.79
N ILE A 449 -4.94 14.72 -12.26
CA ILE A 449 -4.53 14.76 -13.65
C ILE A 449 -3.04 14.47 -13.76
N ASP A 450 -2.65 13.80 -14.84
CA ASP A 450 -1.26 13.48 -15.15
C ASP A 450 -0.83 14.33 -16.36
N ALA A 451 0.35 14.96 -16.29
CA ALA A 451 0.90 15.76 -17.38
C ALA A 451 2.30 15.28 -17.75
N PRO A 452 2.66 15.22 -19.05
CA PRO A 452 3.99 14.81 -19.48
C PRO A 452 5.10 15.68 -18.86
N ALA A 453 6.20 15.04 -18.44
CA ALA A 453 7.38 15.74 -17.93
C ALA A 453 8.64 14.96 -18.22
N SER A 454 9.67 15.65 -18.72
CA SER A 454 10.99 15.08 -18.88
C SER A 454 11.66 14.80 -17.54
N ARG A 455 12.76 14.05 -17.56
CA ARG A 455 13.54 13.76 -16.34
C ARG A 455 14.07 15.04 -15.70
N GLU A 456 14.50 16.01 -16.52
CA GLU A 456 15.00 17.32 -16.08
C GLU A 456 13.87 18.12 -15.40
N GLN A 457 12.69 18.19 -16.03
CA GLN A 457 11.52 18.86 -15.48
C GLN A 457 11.08 18.23 -14.17
N LYS A 458 11.06 16.88 -14.07
CA LYS A 458 10.78 16.18 -12.80
C LYS A 458 11.79 16.55 -11.72
N ALA A 459 13.07 16.71 -12.06
CA ALA A 459 14.09 17.12 -11.11
C ALA A 459 13.94 18.58 -10.64
N VAL A 460 13.49 19.48 -11.52
CA VAL A 460 13.15 20.88 -11.17
C VAL A 460 11.97 20.89 -10.20
N LEU A 461 10.87 20.21 -10.55
CA LEU A 461 9.67 20.14 -9.70
C LEU A 461 9.98 19.59 -8.30
N GLY A 462 10.86 18.59 -8.21
CA GLY A 462 11.27 18.00 -6.93
C GLY A 462 12.12 18.91 -6.04
N ARG A 463 12.61 20.03 -6.55
CA ARG A 463 13.47 21.00 -5.84
C ARG A 463 12.85 22.38 -5.71
N LEU A 464 11.54 22.51 -5.98
CA LEU A 464 10.86 23.80 -5.89
C LEU A 464 11.01 24.43 -4.51
N SER A 465 11.17 25.77 -4.53
CA SER A 465 11.05 26.63 -3.34
C SER A 465 9.69 27.34 -3.36
N PRO A 466 9.06 27.59 -2.19
CA PRO A 466 7.83 28.37 -2.11
C PRO A 466 7.93 29.74 -2.77
N ASP A 467 9.11 30.37 -2.74
CA ASP A 467 9.37 31.71 -3.31
C ASP A 467 9.28 31.76 -4.85
N GLN A 468 9.30 30.59 -5.52
CA GLN A 468 9.13 30.49 -6.97
C GLN A 468 7.67 30.60 -7.40
N VAL A 469 6.72 30.50 -6.46
CA VAL A 469 5.30 30.69 -6.71
C VAL A 469 4.95 32.15 -6.48
N THR A 470 4.80 32.91 -7.56
CA THR A 470 4.50 34.35 -7.50
C THR A 470 3.01 34.67 -7.45
N ALA A 471 2.15 33.68 -7.74
CA ALA A 471 0.70 33.81 -7.69
C ALA A 471 0.22 34.12 -6.25
N THR A 472 -0.71 35.04 -6.12
CA THR A 472 -1.35 35.42 -4.85
C THR A 472 -2.77 34.84 -4.69
N GLU A 473 -3.34 34.36 -5.80
CA GLU A 473 -4.66 33.77 -5.87
C GLU A 473 -4.63 32.45 -6.63
N LEU A 474 -5.57 31.56 -6.32
CA LEU A 474 -5.82 30.30 -7.02
C LEU A 474 -7.35 30.15 -7.21
N ALA A 475 -7.79 30.03 -8.44
CA ALA A 475 -9.20 29.92 -8.85
C ALA A 475 -10.11 31.01 -8.28
N GLY A 476 -9.56 32.23 -8.07
CA GLY A 476 -10.27 33.39 -7.56
C GLY A 476 -10.32 33.49 -6.03
N GLU A 477 -9.57 32.66 -5.33
CA GLU A 477 -9.41 32.72 -3.87
C GLU A 477 -7.97 33.09 -3.48
N PRO A 478 -7.76 33.87 -2.42
CA PRO A 478 -6.42 34.13 -1.90
C PRO A 478 -5.71 32.84 -1.51
N ILE A 479 -4.43 32.72 -1.89
CA ILE A 479 -3.58 31.61 -1.45
C ILE A 479 -3.30 31.75 0.05
N THR A 480 -3.60 30.71 0.81
CA THR A 480 -3.40 30.65 2.27
C THR A 480 -2.06 30.02 2.64
N ALA A 481 -1.54 29.10 1.81
CA ALA A 481 -0.21 28.53 2.00
C ALA A 481 0.37 27.99 0.68
N THR A 482 1.72 28.07 0.60
CA THR A 482 2.53 27.43 -0.45
C THR A 482 3.56 26.55 0.24
N LEU A 483 3.50 25.24 0.02
CA LEU A 483 4.24 24.25 0.80
C LEU A 483 5.16 23.42 -0.10
N THR A 484 6.41 23.26 0.30
CA THR A 484 7.37 22.29 -0.24
C THR A 484 7.85 21.30 0.81
N SER A 485 7.39 21.49 2.06
CA SER A 485 7.56 20.56 3.19
C SER A 485 6.22 20.27 3.84
N ALA A 486 6.05 19.04 4.32
CA ALA A 486 4.81 18.62 4.96
C ALA A 486 4.66 19.24 6.37
N PRO A 487 3.49 19.80 6.71
CA PRO A 487 3.28 20.46 8.00
C PRO A 487 3.46 19.55 9.21
N GLY A 488 3.14 18.26 9.07
CA GLY A 488 3.14 17.34 10.20
C GLY A 488 4.53 16.90 10.66
N ASN A 489 5.54 16.87 9.77
CA ASN A 489 6.87 16.36 10.11
C ASN A 489 8.03 17.16 9.51
N GLY A 490 7.76 18.24 8.76
CA GLY A 490 8.78 19.07 8.13
C GLY A 490 9.52 18.42 6.95
N ALA A 491 9.17 17.19 6.59
CA ALA A 491 9.84 16.48 5.51
C ALA A 491 9.48 17.06 4.13
N SER A 492 10.45 17.04 3.20
CA SER A 492 10.20 17.50 1.83
C SER A 492 9.09 16.69 1.17
N ILE A 493 8.14 17.37 0.52
CA ILE A 493 7.08 16.71 -0.25
C ILE A 493 7.54 16.29 -1.65
N GLY A 494 8.73 16.69 -2.05
CA GLY A 494 9.25 16.41 -3.39
C GLY A 494 8.43 17.04 -4.50
N GLY A 495 7.85 18.21 -4.27
CA GLY A 495 6.97 18.95 -5.16
C GLY A 495 6.40 20.18 -4.49
N LEU A 496 5.22 20.58 -4.91
CA LEU A 496 4.53 21.80 -4.47
C LEU A 496 3.10 21.48 -4.03
N LYS A 497 2.64 22.05 -2.91
CA LYS A 497 1.21 22.13 -2.55
C LYS A 497 0.83 23.60 -2.34
N VAL A 498 -0.28 24.02 -2.95
CA VAL A 498 -0.87 25.36 -2.79
C VAL A 498 -2.28 25.18 -2.24
N THR A 499 -2.63 25.95 -1.22
CA THR A 499 -3.94 25.88 -0.55
C THR A 499 -4.65 27.21 -0.58
N THR A 500 -5.97 27.16 -0.63
CA THR A 500 -6.91 28.30 -0.42
C THR A 500 -7.87 27.92 0.70
N GLU A 501 -8.89 28.74 0.98
CA GLU A 501 -9.90 28.45 1.98
C GLU A 501 -10.75 27.22 1.61
N SER A 502 -11.12 27.10 0.34
CA SER A 502 -12.06 26.04 -0.11
C SER A 502 -11.42 25.00 -1.03
N GLY A 503 -10.14 25.12 -1.36
CA GLY A 503 -9.49 24.18 -2.28
C GLY A 503 -7.98 24.12 -2.14
N TRP A 504 -7.39 23.18 -2.87
CA TRP A 504 -5.94 23.02 -2.94
C TRP A 504 -5.54 22.25 -4.19
N PHE A 505 -4.28 22.38 -4.58
CA PHE A 505 -3.62 21.40 -5.44
C PHE A 505 -2.26 20.98 -4.89
N ALA A 506 -1.81 19.80 -5.30
CA ALA A 506 -0.45 19.33 -5.06
C ALA A 506 0.13 18.75 -6.36
N ALA A 507 1.29 19.26 -6.79
CA ALA A 507 2.00 18.80 -7.97
C ALA A 507 3.27 18.06 -7.57
N ARG A 508 3.46 16.82 -8.11
CA ARG A 508 4.59 15.96 -7.77
C ARG A 508 5.09 15.20 -9.00
N PRO A 509 6.42 14.99 -9.16
CA PRO A 509 6.95 14.12 -10.18
C PRO A 509 6.53 12.66 -9.91
N SER A 510 6.27 11.91 -10.98
CA SER A 510 6.16 10.45 -10.89
C SER A 510 7.54 9.83 -10.74
N GLY A 511 7.67 8.88 -9.83
CA GLY A 511 8.91 8.12 -9.64
C GLY A 511 9.15 7.06 -10.73
N THR A 512 8.09 6.63 -11.44
CA THR A 512 8.13 5.48 -12.36
C THR A 512 7.73 5.82 -13.80
N GLU A 513 7.14 6.99 -14.03
CA GLU A 513 6.61 7.40 -15.33
C GLU A 513 7.15 8.79 -15.71
N ASP A 514 7.17 9.12 -17.01
CA ASP A 514 7.59 10.43 -17.51
C ASP A 514 6.45 11.45 -17.48
N VAL A 515 5.88 11.60 -16.28
CA VAL A 515 4.80 12.53 -15.97
C VAL A 515 5.03 13.18 -14.60
N TYR A 516 4.41 14.32 -14.40
CA TYR A 516 4.07 14.81 -13.06
C TYR A 516 2.56 14.67 -12.83
N LYS A 517 2.19 14.55 -11.56
CA LYS A 517 0.81 14.33 -11.13
C LYS A 517 0.32 15.56 -10.38
N ILE A 518 -0.83 16.11 -10.79
CA ILE A 518 -1.54 17.17 -10.06
C ILE A 518 -2.75 16.53 -9.39
N TYR A 519 -2.75 16.53 -8.08
CA TYR A 519 -3.91 16.23 -7.25
C TYR A 519 -4.59 17.54 -6.90
N ALA A 520 -5.89 17.61 -6.96
CA ALA A 520 -6.64 18.82 -6.62
C ALA A 520 -7.98 18.47 -5.97
N GLU A 521 -8.42 19.35 -5.08
CA GLU A 521 -9.71 19.26 -4.40
C GLU A 521 -10.36 20.65 -4.28
N SER A 522 -11.68 20.67 -4.35
CA SER A 522 -12.49 21.87 -4.12
C SER A 522 -13.77 21.55 -3.37
N PHE A 523 -14.11 22.33 -2.37
CA PHE A 523 -15.40 22.32 -1.70
C PHE A 523 -16.46 23.24 -2.36
N GLN A 524 -16.11 23.90 -3.46
CA GLN A 524 -17.04 24.72 -4.28
C GLN A 524 -17.55 23.96 -5.53
N GLY A 525 -17.28 22.65 -5.62
CA GLY A 525 -17.79 21.79 -6.68
C GLY A 525 -16.89 21.65 -7.90
N PRO A 526 -17.38 20.91 -8.93
CA PRO A 526 -16.56 20.49 -10.07
C PRO A 526 -16.01 21.61 -10.94
N GLU A 527 -16.77 22.71 -11.11
CA GLU A 527 -16.34 23.84 -11.95
C GLU A 527 -15.16 24.59 -11.31
N HIS A 528 -15.20 24.77 -9.97
CA HIS A 528 -14.09 25.37 -9.24
C HIS A 528 -12.87 24.43 -9.23
N LEU A 529 -13.06 23.12 -9.08
CA LEU A 529 -12.00 22.13 -9.21
C LEU A 529 -11.31 22.21 -10.58
N ALA A 530 -12.08 22.32 -11.67
CA ALA A 530 -11.53 22.43 -13.02
C ALA A 530 -10.66 23.70 -13.20
N ARG A 531 -11.07 24.83 -12.60
CA ARG A 531 -10.25 26.04 -12.58
C ARG A 531 -8.96 25.85 -11.79
N ILE A 532 -9.04 25.24 -10.59
CA ILE A 532 -7.85 24.91 -9.80
C ILE A 532 -6.86 24.08 -10.63
N GLN A 533 -7.35 23.04 -11.32
CA GLN A 533 -6.51 22.16 -12.14
C GLN A 533 -5.85 22.89 -13.31
N GLN A 534 -6.59 23.77 -13.98
CA GLN A 534 -6.06 24.56 -15.10
C GLN A 534 -4.99 25.54 -14.63
N GLU A 535 -5.26 26.29 -13.55
CA GLU A 535 -4.30 27.26 -13.00
C GLU A 535 -3.09 26.55 -12.39
N ALA A 536 -3.29 25.40 -11.70
CA ALA A 536 -2.20 24.58 -11.19
C ALA A 536 -1.25 24.12 -12.32
N LYS A 537 -1.83 23.67 -13.45
CA LYS A 537 -1.02 23.29 -14.61
C LYS A 537 -0.22 24.47 -15.16
N SER A 538 -0.85 25.63 -15.34
CA SER A 538 -0.17 26.84 -15.83
C SER A 538 0.96 27.28 -14.90
N LEU A 539 0.71 27.24 -13.58
CA LEU A 539 1.69 27.61 -12.56
C LEU A 539 2.90 26.67 -12.54
N VAL A 540 2.64 25.36 -12.67
CA VAL A 540 3.72 24.34 -12.74
C VAL A 540 4.48 24.48 -14.05
N ASP A 541 3.80 24.67 -15.19
CA ASP A 541 4.44 24.85 -16.50
C ASP A 541 5.32 26.13 -16.53
N GLU A 542 4.91 27.23 -15.89
CA GLU A 542 5.70 28.45 -15.76
C GLU A 542 7.02 28.21 -14.99
N VAL A 543 6.96 27.40 -13.93
CA VAL A 543 8.15 27.07 -13.12
C VAL A 543 9.06 26.07 -13.82
N LEU A 544 8.50 25.19 -14.63
CA LEU A 544 9.27 24.19 -15.38
C LEU A 544 9.95 24.75 -16.64
N GLY A 545 9.55 25.93 -17.12
CA GLY A 545 10.12 26.64 -18.27
C GLY A 545 9.56 26.14 -19.58
#